data_f34390dafaa3ccdbe1f81d1726dd3e7a
#
_entry.id   f34390dafaa3ccdbe1f81d1726dd3e7a
#
_cell.length_a   1.000
_cell.length_b   1.000
_cell.length_c   1.000
_cell.angle_alpha   90.00
_cell.angle_beta   90.00
_cell.angle_gamma   90.00
#
_symmetry.space_group_name_H-M   'P 1'
#
loop_
_entity.id
_entity.type
_entity.pdbx_description
1 polymer ?
#
loop_
_entity_poly.entity_id
_entity_poly.type
_entity_poly.pdbx_seq_one_letter_code
_entity_poly.pdbx_strand_id
1 'polypeptide(L)'
;MPVNSFDDYYMSWKPDIKNATPPIYKALAEILENDIKSGKLKPGTKLPPQRELADFLDINLSTVSRSIKLVMEKGLLSSSIGSGTFVSSDADINTVILLENNNEKIIEMGAILPDVLSNKLLVSYMEQLVKEQGCEKYFQYSMPDDSKFYRETAVKWFNMNNLNVNNDENILFSAGGQNGITAVLASLFKSGDKIGTNKFIYPGLKTIAKMLGIQVIPIEEENNEITKEGLIYACKNEKIKGLYLIPDYSNPTTHSISDKGRRDIAEVAKSFDLIVIEDAINSMLKNEKSIPIAEYAKENTIYISSLSKTIAPGLRLSYIYSSRAYYEKIKTALYNINIAVSPLLVEMASRIINSRDLEKIISIRKKQIKDRNKIFNKYLSDYKVLGEEQCPFRWLILPEYFTGKSFELCAKKFGVKVYSSERFAVGGRKLINAVRIAVTSAKSNEEFEKGIKIIKNLLENNDEIDTLL
;
A
#
# COMPACT_ATOMS: atom_id res chain seq x y z
N MET A 1 36.09 -29.32 14.48
CA MET A 1 34.99 -30.31 14.48
C MET A 1 33.87 -29.73 15.30
N PRO A 2 32.63 -29.66 14.83
CA PRO A 2 31.54 -29.26 15.70
C PRO A 2 31.40 -30.29 16.82
N VAL A 3 31.41 -29.81 18.05
CA VAL A 3 31.42 -30.66 19.26
C VAL A 3 30.03 -31.23 19.55
N ASN A 4 29.00 -30.80 18.85
CA ASN A 4 27.62 -31.25 19.03
C ASN A 4 27.06 -31.81 17.73
N SER A 5 26.50 -33.01 17.78
CA SER A 5 25.67 -33.57 16.73
C SER A 5 24.38 -32.73 16.62
N PHE A 6 24.05 -32.29 15.42
CA PHE A 6 22.77 -31.59 15.13
C PHE A 6 21.63 -32.56 14.79
N ASP A 7 21.85 -33.88 14.96
CA ASP A 7 20.87 -34.89 14.57
C ASP A 7 19.57 -34.78 15.37
N ASP A 8 19.68 -34.50 16.67
CA ASP A 8 18.54 -34.32 17.57
C ASP A 8 18.21 -32.85 17.85
N TYR A 9 18.95 -31.92 17.23
CA TYR A 9 18.73 -30.49 17.46
C TYR A 9 17.60 -29.96 16.53
N TYR A 10 16.59 -29.32 17.15
CA TYR A 10 15.51 -28.73 16.39
C TYR A 10 15.98 -27.47 15.64
N MET A 11 16.05 -27.57 14.32
CA MET A 11 16.25 -26.42 13.44
C MET A 11 15.06 -26.29 12.51
N SER A 12 14.53 -25.10 12.39
CA SER A 12 13.40 -24.81 11.51
C SER A 12 13.73 -24.98 10.02
N TRP A 13 15.00 -25.00 9.66
CA TRP A 13 15.49 -25.19 8.31
C TRP A 13 16.86 -25.87 8.30
N LYS A 14 16.95 -27.01 7.65
CA LYS A 14 18.17 -27.80 7.47
C LYS A 14 18.42 -28.01 5.97
N PRO A 15 19.10 -27.04 5.27
CA PRO A 15 19.41 -27.20 3.83
C PRO A 15 20.52 -28.21 3.59
N ASP A 16 20.47 -28.90 2.46
CA ASP A 16 21.56 -29.74 1.97
C ASP A 16 22.37 -28.98 0.90
N ILE A 17 23.65 -28.75 1.17
CA ILE A 17 24.60 -28.07 0.28
C ILE A 17 25.70 -28.99 -0.26
N LYS A 18 25.62 -30.32 -0.03
CA LYS A 18 26.69 -31.27 -0.40
C LYS A 18 27.03 -31.22 -1.90
N ASN A 19 26.06 -30.97 -2.75
CA ASN A 19 26.22 -30.88 -4.21
C ASN A 19 26.21 -29.44 -4.72
N ALA A 20 26.34 -28.45 -3.84
CA ALA A 20 26.27 -27.03 -4.22
C ALA A 20 27.53 -26.60 -5.00
N THR A 21 27.33 -25.97 -6.15
CA THR A 21 28.43 -25.43 -6.95
C THR A 21 28.85 -24.04 -6.43
N PRO A 22 30.16 -23.74 -6.39
CA PRO A 22 30.63 -22.41 -6.01
C PRO A 22 30.10 -21.30 -6.94
N PRO A 23 29.83 -20.10 -6.40
CA PRO A 23 30.10 -19.70 -5.01
C PRO A 23 28.95 -20.12 -4.07
N ILE A 24 29.31 -20.79 -2.97
CA ILE A 24 28.38 -21.42 -2.02
C ILE A 24 27.29 -20.48 -1.50
N TYR A 25 27.58 -19.19 -1.29
CA TYR A 25 26.57 -18.23 -0.82
C TYR A 25 25.43 -18.03 -1.84
N LYS A 26 25.69 -18.17 -3.15
CA LYS A 26 24.63 -18.11 -4.18
C LYS A 26 23.81 -19.39 -4.18
N ALA A 27 24.47 -20.54 -4.14
CA ALA A 27 23.78 -21.82 -4.10
C ALA A 27 22.89 -21.96 -2.85
N LEU A 28 23.37 -21.55 -1.67
CA LEU A 28 22.57 -21.51 -0.44
C LEU A 28 21.38 -20.53 -0.56
N ALA A 29 21.56 -19.38 -1.19
CA ALA A 29 20.47 -18.44 -1.47
C ALA A 29 19.41 -19.04 -2.39
N GLU A 30 19.81 -19.75 -3.44
CA GLU A 30 18.91 -20.43 -4.37
C GLU A 30 18.13 -21.56 -3.70
N ILE A 31 18.77 -22.37 -2.85
CA ILE A 31 18.10 -23.40 -2.06
C ILE A 31 17.04 -22.79 -1.16
N LEU A 32 17.39 -21.72 -0.44
CA LEU A 32 16.47 -21.02 0.44
C LEU A 32 15.27 -20.43 -0.33
N GLU A 33 15.52 -19.81 -1.46
CA GLU A 33 14.49 -19.27 -2.36
C GLU A 33 13.54 -20.38 -2.85
N ASN A 34 14.09 -21.51 -3.28
CA ASN A 34 13.31 -22.65 -3.76
C ASN A 34 12.47 -23.28 -2.63
N ASP A 35 13.04 -23.43 -1.42
CA ASP A 35 12.33 -23.96 -0.27
C ASP A 35 11.18 -23.04 0.18
N ILE A 36 11.33 -21.72 0.01
CA ILE A 36 10.25 -20.75 0.24
C ILE A 36 9.18 -20.85 -0.87
N LYS A 37 9.59 -20.84 -2.13
CA LYS A 37 8.66 -20.89 -3.28
C LYS A 37 7.88 -22.20 -3.39
N SER A 38 8.48 -23.31 -2.99
CA SER A 38 7.82 -24.62 -2.95
C SER A 38 6.88 -24.80 -1.75
N GLY A 39 6.88 -23.85 -0.79
CA GLY A 39 6.09 -23.93 0.44
C GLY A 39 6.67 -24.83 1.52
N LYS A 40 7.86 -25.40 1.33
CA LYS A 40 8.59 -26.16 2.36
C LYS A 40 8.90 -25.27 3.55
N LEU A 41 9.27 -24.00 3.31
CA LEU A 41 9.36 -22.95 4.31
C LEU A 41 8.13 -22.05 4.19
N LYS A 42 7.20 -22.19 5.14
CA LYS A 42 5.96 -21.41 5.14
C LYS A 42 6.22 -19.94 5.53
N PRO A 43 5.41 -18.98 5.03
CA PRO A 43 5.41 -17.61 5.50
C PRO A 43 5.37 -17.52 7.03
N GLY A 44 6.15 -16.61 7.61
CA GLY A 44 6.29 -16.45 9.07
C GLY A 44 7.23 -17.45 9.74
N THR A 45 7.79 -18.45 9.05
CA THR A 45 8.78 -19.35 9.60
C THR A 45 10.02 -18.58 10.02
N LYS A 46 10.42 -18.71 11.29
CA LYS A 46 11.68 -18.16 11.80
C LYS A 46 12.84 -19.03 11.32
N LEU A 47 13.81 -18.43 10.65
CA LEU A 47 15.03 -19.13 10.25
C LEU A 47 15.96 -19.37 11.48
N PRO A 48 16.81 -20.38 11.45
CA PRO A 48 17.83 -20.58 12.45
C PRO A 48 18.74 -19.35 12.58
N PRO A 49 19.29 -19.07 13.76
CA PRO A 49 20.33 -18.05 13.91
C PRO A 49 21.47 -18.30 12.92
N GLN A 50 21.98 -17.23 12.30
CA GLN A 50 23.00 -17.36 11.24
C GLN A 50 24.26 -18.09 11.70
N ARG A 51 24.63 -17.97 12.98
CA ARG A 51 25.78 -18.70 13.56
C ARG A 51 25.51 -20.19 13.64
N GLU A 52 24.33 -20.58 14.14
CA GLU A 52 23.94 -21.99 14.24
C GLU A 52 23.82 -22.62 12.84
N LEU A 53 23.32 -21.88 11.86
CA LEU A 53 23.25 -22.36 10.48
C LEU A 53 24.64 -22.50 9.84
N ALA A 54 25.58 -21.61 10.15
CA ALA A 54 26.97 -21.69 9.71
C ALA A 54 27.67 -22.91 10.27
N ASP A 55 27.50 -23.15 11.59
CA ASP A 55 28.06 -24.33 12.29
C ASP A 55 27.44 -25.62 11.75
N PHE A 56 26.14 -25.68 11.52
CA PHE A 56 25.45 -26.85 10.94
C PHE A 56 25.96 -27.21 9.54
N LEU A 57 26.23 -26.19 8.70
CA LEU A 57 26.68 -26.38 7.32
C LEU A 57 28.19 -26.50 7.17
N ASP A 58 28.95 -26.33 8.25
CA ASP A 58 30.41 -26.26 8.25
C ASP A 58 30.98 -25.23 7.25
N ILE A 59 30.38 -24.01 7.24
CA ILE A 59 30.78 -22.88 6.38
C ILE A 59 30.94 -21.60 7.18
N ASN A 60 31.64 -20.63 6.60
CA ASN A 60 31.84 -19.34 7.26
C ASN A 60 30.52 -18.59 7.47
N LEU A 61 30.38 -17.94 8.65
CA LEU A 61 29.25 -17.07 8.97
C LEU A 61 29.03 -15.99 7.90
N SER A 62 30.10 -15.44 7.32
CA SER A 62 30.00 -14.45 6.23
C SER A 62 29.30 -14.99 4.98
N THR A 63 29.46 -16.29 4.66
CA THR A 63 28.81 -16.99 3.57
C THR A 63 27.30 -17.06 3.81
N VAL A 64 26.89 -17.47 5.03
CA VAL A 64 25.47 -17.51 5.44
C VAL A 64 24.86 -16.11 5.43
N SER A 65 25.56 -15.14 6.02
CA SER A 65 25.07 -13.75 6.06
C SER A 65 24.85 -13.17 4.66
N ARG A 66 25.76 -13.48 3.73
CA ARG A 66 25.66 -13.02 2.33
C ARG A 66 24.51 -13.71 1.59
N SER A 67 24.27 -15.00 1.82
CA SER A 67 23.14 -15.72 1.20
C SER A 67 21.80 -15.20 1.72
N ILE A 68 21.66 -15.03 3.03
CA ILE A 68 20.45 -14.44 3.65
C ILE A 68 20.19 -13.02 3.10
N LYS A 69 21.24 -12.19 3.00
CA LYS A 69 21.13 -10.84 2.44
C LYS A 69 20.57 -10.86 1.02
N LEU A 70 21.06 -11.75 0.15
CA LEU A 70 20.54 -11.89 -1.23
C LEU A 70 19.05 -12.24 -1.26
N VAL A 71 18.59 -13.13 -0.38
CA VAL A 71 17.17 -13.53 -0.33
C VAL A 71 16.32 -12.43 0.30
N MET A 72 16.87 -11.65 1.25
CA MET A 72 16.23 -10.44 1.78
C MET A 72 16.07 -9.35 0.70
N GLU A 73 17.07 -9.14 -0.13
CA GLU A 73 17.01 -8.20 -1.26
C GLU A 73 15.91 -8.58 -2.26
N LYS A 74 15.60 -9.87 -2.37
CA LYS A 74 14.45 -10.38 -3.15
C LYS A 74 13.10 -10.24 -2.43
N GLY A 75 13.08 -9.73 -1.20
CA GLY A 75 11.87 -9.54 -0.38
C GLY A 75 11.23 -10.84 0.12
N LEU A 76 11.93 -11.98 0.05
CA LEU A 76 11.43 -13.27 0.53
C LEU A 76 11.69 -13.48 2.02
N LEU A 77 12.55 -12.69 2.62
CA LEU A 77 12.86 -12.69 4.04
C LEU A 77 12.69 -11.29 4.63
N SER A 78 12.35 -11.27 5.91
CA SER A 78 12.34 -10.07 6.74
C SER A 78 13.17 -10.31 8.01
N SER A 79 13.85 -9.28 8.50
CA SER A 79 14.57 -9.35 9.77
C SER A 79 14.10 -8.25 10.70
N SER A 80 14.11 -8.55 12.00
CA SER A 80 13.85 -7.57 13.04
C SER A 80 14.93 -7.74 14.11
N ILE A 81 15.57 -6.63 14.51
CA ILE A 81 16.63 -6.64 15.51
C ILE A 81 16.09 -7.24 16.81
N GLY A 82 16.82 -8.21 17.39
CA GLY A 82 16.43 -8.94 18.59
C GLY A 82 15.39 -10.05 18.38
N SER A 83 14.70 -10.10 17.25
CA SER A 83 13.66 -11.12 16.98
C SER A 83 14.14 -12.24 16.05
N GLY A 84 15.05 -11.93 15.11
CA GLY A 84 15.62 -12.89 14.15
C GLY A 84 15.20 -12.63 12.70
N THR A 85 15.46 -13.60 11.82
CA THR A 85 15.11 -13.59 10.41
C THR A 85 13.92 -14.52 10.15
N PHE A 86 12.94 -14.06 9.39
CA PHE A 86 11.70 -14.77 9.12
C PHE A 86 11.43 -14.83 7.61
N VAL A 87 10.76 -15.88 7.16
CA VAL A 87 10.15 -15.90 5.82
C VAL A 87 9.07 -14.83 5.77
N SER A 88 9.10 -13.98 4.75
CA SER A 88 8.15 -12.87 4.59
C SER A 88 6.71 -13.39 4.50
N SER A 89 5.78 -12.66 5.08
CA SER A 89 4.36 -13.07 5.15
C SER A 89 3.70 -13.18 3.78
N ASP A 90 4.26 -12.51 2.79
CA ASP A 90 3.79 -12.47 1.41
C ASP A 90 4.74 -13.17 0.43
N ALA A 91 5.67 -13.99 0.93
CA ALA A 91 6.68 -14.62 0.10
C ALA A 91 6.09 -15.54 -1.00
N ASP A 92 4.92 -16.13 -0.75
CA ASP A 92 4.17 -17.01 -1.66
C ASP A 92 2.93 -16.33 -2.29
N ILE A 93 2.71 -15.05 -2.03
CA ILE A 93 1.52 -14.32 -2.48
C ILE A 93 1.91 -13.33 -3.57
N ASN A 94 1.18 -13.37 -4.69
CA ASN A 94 1.24 -12.28 -5.66
C ASN A 94 0.59 -11.04 -5.05
N THR A 95 1.42 -10.11 -4.52
CA THR A 95 0.97 -8.85 -3.94
C THR A 95 0.51 -7.84 -4.98
N VAL A 96 0.75 -8.11 -6.27
CA VAL A 96 0.29 -7.25 -7.36
C VAL A 96 -1.23 -7.33 -7.41
N ILE A 97 -1.88 -6.22 -7.10
CA ILE A 97 -3.33 -6.05 -7.27
C ILE A 97 -3.59 -5.80 -8.76
N LEU A 98 -3.59 -6.86 -9.55
CA LEU A 98 -4.03 -6.80 -10.93
C LEU A 98 -5.57 -6.81 -10.94
N LEU A 99 -6.14 -5.90 -11.72
CA LEU A 99 -7.53 -6.03 -12.17
C LEU A 99 -7.54 -7.26 -13.10
N GLU A 100 -7.89 -8.42 -12.57
CA GLU A 100 -8.15 -9.60 -13.40
C GLU A 100 -9.30 -9.23 -14.34
N ASN A 101 -9.13 -9.54 -15.63
CA ASN A 101 -10.17 -9.36 -16.63
C ASN A 101 -11.50 -9.93 -16.12
N ASN A 102 -12.53 -9.12 -16.21
CA ASN A 102 -13.88 -9.35 -15.72
C ASN A 102 -14.36 -10.78 -15.99
N ASN A 103 -14.22 -11.65 -15.00
CA ASN A 103 -15.08 -12.81 -14.94
C ASN A 103 -16.43 -12.26 -14.43
N GLU A 104 -17.41 -12.09 -15.34
CA GLU A 104 -18.72 -11.49 -15.05
C GLU A 104 -19.47 -12.17 -13.89
N LYS A 105 -19.02 -13.36 -13.50
CA LYS A 105 -19.58 -14.17 -12.41
C LYS A 105 -19.05 -13.82 -11.03
N ILE A 106 -17.99 -12.99 -10.90
CA ILE A 106 -17.37 -12.68 -9.61
C ILE A 106 -17.73 -11.25 -9.19
N ILE A 107 -18.32 -11.11 -8.00
CA ILE A 107 -18.59 -9.82 -7.35
C ILE A 107 -17.26 -9.27 -6.84
N GLU A 108 -16.81 -8.15 -7.41
CA GLU A 108 -15.56 -7.49 -7.00
C GLU A 108 -15.77 -6.70 -5.71
N MET A 109 -15.14 -7.14 -4.63
CA MET A 109 -15.11 -6.49 -3.31
C MET A 109 -13.68 -6.46 -2.74
N GLY A 110 -12.67 -6.78 -3.55
CA GLY A 110 -11.26 -6.72 -3.18
C GLY A 110 -10.62 -5.38 -3.57
N ALA A 111 -10.68 -4.98 -4.84
CA ALA A 111 -10.14 -3.70 -5.30
C ALA A 111 -11.04 -2.52 -4.87
N ILE A 112 -10.46 -1.39 -4.46
CA ILE A 112 -11.22 -0.17 -4.15
C ILE A 112 -11.42 0.60 -5.47
N LEU A 113 -12.58 0.45 -6.10
CA LEU A 113 -12.96 1.11 -7.34
C LEU A 113 -14.08 2.11 -7.08
N PRO A 114 -13.94 3.39 -7.44
CA PRO A 114 -15.05 4.32 -7.39
C PRO A 114 -16.16 3.91 -8.36
N ASP A 115 -17.40 4.21 -8.00
CA ASP A 115 -18.56 4.01 -8.83
C ASP A 115 -18.46 4.78 -10.17
N VAL A 116 -19.13 4.27 -11.19
CA VAL A 116 -19.16 4.87 -12.52
C VAL A 116 -20.26 5.94 -12.70
N LEU A 117 -21.14 6.13 -11.71
CA LEU A 117 -22.30 7.06 -11.83
C LEU A 117 -21.87 8.49 -12.17
N SER A 118 -20.78 8.97 -11.57
CA SER A 118 -20.24 10.30 -11.84
C SER A 118 -19.47 10.40 -13.16
N ASN A 119 -19.16 9.27 -13.82
CA ASN A 119 -18.38 9.28 -15.06
C ASN A 119 -19.12 9.96 -16.23
N LYS A 120 -20.45 10.04 -16.19
CA LYS A 120 -21.23 10.82 -17.17
C LYS A 120 -20.84 12.30 -17.18
N LEU A 121 -20.52 12.86 -16.01
CA LEU A 121 -20.01 14.24 -15.93
C LEU A 121 -18.63 14.34 -16.60
N LEU A 122 -17.76 13.35 -16.41
CA LEU A 122 -16.44 13.34 -17.04
C LEU A 122 -16.58 13.27 -18.58
N VAL A 123 -17.51 12.45 -19.08
CA VAL A 123 -17.79 12.35 -20.52
C VAL A 123 -18.21 13.70 -21.07
N SER A 124 -19.09 14.45 -20.39
CA SER A 124 -19.52 15.79 -20.85
C SER A 124 -18.37 16.79 -20.93
N TYR A 125 -17.41 16.75 -19.99
CA TYR A 125 -16.20 17.56 -20.07
C TYR A 125 -15.30 17.16 -21.25
N MET A 126 -15.16 15.86 -21.51
CA MET A 126 -14.41 15.37 -22.66
C MET A 126 -15.05 15.84 -23.98
N GLU A 127 -16.36 15.73 -24.11
CA GLU A 127 -17.09 16.19 -25.29
C GLU A 127 -16.94 17.71 -25.53
N GLN A 128 -16.92 18.51 -24.47
CA GLN A 128 -16.65 19.93 -24.57
C GLN A 128 -15.22 20.18 -25.07
N LEU A 129 -14.23 19.53 -24.47
CA LEU A 129 -12.83 19.71 -24.81
C LEU A 129 -12.53 19.39 -26.28
N VAL A 130 -13.06 18.28 -26.81
CA VAL A 130 -12.78 17.88 -28.19
C VAL A 130 -13.52 18.73 -29.25
N LYS A 131 -14.54 19.49 -28.83
CA LYS A 131 -15.25 20.45 -29.71
C LYS A 131 -14.63 21.84 -29.68
N GLU A 132 -13.70 22.12 -28.78
CA GLU A 132 -13.08 23.45 -28.71
C GLU A 132 -12.07 23.65 -29.85
N GLN A 133 -12.05 24.84 -30.40
CA GLN A 133 -11.03 25.23 -31.39
C GLN A 133 -9.65 25.22 -30.75
N GLY A 134 -8.68 24.59 -31.39
CA GLY A 134 -7.31 24.45 -30.86
C GLY A 134 -7.14 23.32 -29.83
N CYS A 135 -8.07 22.36 -29.76
CA CYS A 135 -7.98 21.21 -28.89
C CYS A 135 -6.79 20.28 -29.24
N GLU A 136 -6.28 20.35 -30.46
CA GLU A 136 -5.11 19.62 -30.94
C GLU A 136 -3.84 19.90 -30.11
N LYS A 137 -3.75 21.04 -29.40
CA LYS A 137 -2.67 21.35 -28.46
C LYS A 137 -2.53 20.34 -27.34
N TYR A 138 -3.62 19.65 -26.94
CA TYR A 138 -3.63 18.66 -25.88
C TYR A 138 -2.98 17.31 -26.29
N PHE A 139 -2.65 17.15 -27.57
CA PHE A 139 -1.95 15.96 -28.10
C PHE A 139 -0.45 16.19 -28.30
N GLN A 140 0.06 17.33 -27.86
CA GLN A 140 1.48 17.63 -27.88
C GLN A 140 2.12 17.43 -26.51
N TYR A 141 3.43 17.24 -26.48
CA TYR A 141 4.17 17.25 -25.22
C TYR A 141 4.03 18.60 -24.53
N SER A 142 3.62 18.57 -23.28
CA SER A 142 3.49 19.74 -22.42
C SER A 142 3.77 19.34 -20.98
N MET A 143 4.49 20.18 -20.26
CA MET A 143 4.73 20.03 -18.83
C MET A 143 3.65 20.77 -18.06
N PRO A 144 2.74 20.08 -17.36
CA PRO A 144 1.65 20.74 -16.62
C PRO A 144 2.17 21.70 -15.54
N ASP A 145 3.31 21.38 -14.94
CA ASP A 145 3.97 22.21 -13.93
C ASP A 145 4.48 23.56 -14.49
N ASP A 146 4.57 23.74 -15.79
CA ASP A 146 4.87 25.05 -16.42
C ASP A 146 3.63 25.95 -16.51
N SER A 147 2.41 25.39 -16.42
CA SER A 147 1.17 26.14 -16.49
C SER A 147 0.73 26.66 -15.12
N LYS A 148 0.66 27.98 -14.97
CA LYS A 148 0.12 28.62 -13.75
C LYS A 148 -1.28 28.14 -13.41
N PHE A 149 -2.18 28.03 -14.38
CA PHE A 149 -3.55 27.57 -14.19
C PHE A 149 -3.62 26.16 -13.56
N TYR A 150 -2.77 25.24 -14.03
CA TYR A 150 -2.77 23.87 -13.50
C TYR A 150 -2.16 23.81 -12.09
N ARG A 151 -1.11 24.60 -11.84
CA ARG A 151 -0.54 24.70 -10.48
C ARG A 151 -1.51 25.32 -9.48
N GLU A 152 -2.20 26.40 -9.83
CA GLU A 152 -3.24 27.02 -8.99
C GLU A 152 -4.40 26.04 -8.72
N THR A 153 -4.75 25.20 -9.70
CA THR A 153 -5.75 24.13 -9.51
C THR A 153 -5.25 23.09 -8.48
N ALA A 154 -4.00 22.71 -8.54
CA ALA A 154 -3.40 21.79 -7.56
C ALA A 154 -3.32 22.43 -6.17
N VAL A 155 -2.98 23.73 -6.06
CA VAL A 155 -3.07 24.48 -4.79
C VAL A 155 -4.47 24.41 -4.20
N LYS A 156 -5.50 24.70 -5.01
CA LYS A 156 -6.91 24.57 -4.59
C LYS A 156 -7.22 23.17 -4.06
N TRP A 157 -6.77 22.12 -4.75
CA TRP A 157 -6.97 20.74 -4.34
C TRP A 157 -6.29 20.43 -3.00
N PHE A 158 -5.07 20.91 -2.77
CA PHE A 158 -4.36 20.73 -1.51
C PHE A 158 -5.05 21.47 -0.35
N ASN A 159 -5.45 22.72 -0.59
CA ASN A 159 -6.15 23.53 0.43
C ASN A 159 -7.49 22.89 0.84
N MET A 160 -8.19 22.23 -0.08
CA MET A 160 -9.38 21.44 0.24
C MET A 160 -9.09 20.24 1.17
N ASN A 161 -7.84 19.83 1.32
CA ASN A 161 -7.38 18.78 2.24
C ASN A 161 -6.62 19.35 3.46
N ASN A 162 -6.82 20.64 3.80
CA ASN A 162 -6.14 21.33 4.90
C ASN A 162 -4.60 21.37 4.80
N LEU A 163 -4.04 21.20 3.60
CA LEU A 163 -2.64 21.51 3.34
C LEU A 163 -2.56 22.92 2.77
N ASN A 164 -2.08 23.88 3.60
CA ASN A 164 -1.95 25.26 3.19
C ASN A 164 -0.71 25.45 2.30
N VAL A 165 -0.95 25.53 1.01
CA VAL A 165 0.07 25.82 0.01
C VAL A 165 -0.08 27.28 -0.41
N ASN A 166 0.88 28.11 -0.03
CA ASN A 166 0.84 29.55 -0.27
C ASN A 166 1.39 29.95 -1.63
N ASN A 167 2.23 29.13 -2.22
CA ASN A 167 2.75 29.31 -3.56
C ASN A 167 2.66 28.00 -4.37
N ASP A 168 2.71 28.13 -5.69
CA ASP A 168 2.56 27.03 -6.62
C ASP A 168 3.91 26.46 -7.13
N GLU A 169 5.04 26.87 -6.54
CA GLU A 169 6.38 26.58 -7.07
C GLU A 169 6.87 25.16 -6.86
N ASN A 170 6.36 24.47 -5.82
CA ASN A 170 6.82 23.15 -5.42
C ASN A 170 5.79 22.05 -5.70
N ILE A 171 5.03 22.19 -6.78
CA ILE A 171 3.97 21.27 -7.19
C ILE A 171 4.40 20.48 -8.41
N LEU A 172 4.25 19.16 -8.35
CA LEU A 172 4.52 18.24 -9.44
C LEU A 172 3.27 17.43 -9.78
N PHE A 173 3.22 16.93 -11.00
CA PHE A 173 2.14 16.13 -11.54
C PHE A 173 2.63 14.73 -11.85
N SER A 174 1.90 13.71 -11.41
CA SER A 174 2.25 12.31 -11.68
C SER A 174 1.10 11.53 -12.29
N ALA A 175 1.42 10.48 -13.03
CA ALA A 175 0.44 9.60 -13.68
C ALA A 175 -0.26 8.67 -12.64
N GLY A 176 -0.87 9.29 -11.62
CA GLY A 176 -1.52 8.65 -10.48
C GLY A 176 -0.54 8.36 -9.33
N GLY A 177 -1.11 8.06 -8.15
CA GLY A 177 -0.34 7.89 -6.91
C GLY A 177 0.77 6.85 -6.99
N GLN A 178 0.54 5.71 -7.67
CA GLN A 178 1.56 4.67 -7.87
C GLN A 178 2.81 5.21 -8.59
N ASN A 179 2.61 5.99 -9.65
CA ASN A 179 3.70 6.63 -10.38
C ASN A 179 4.43 7.67 -9.51
N GLY A 180 3.68 8.48 -8.75
CA GLY A 180 4.26 9.44 -7.82
C GLY A 180 5.11 8.78 -6.74
N ILE A 181 4.60 7.72 -6.09
CA ILE A 181 5.35 6.95 -5.10
C ILE A 181 6.61 6.35 -5.73
N THR A 182 6.51 5.79 -6.95
CA THR A 182 7.67 5.22 -7.67
C THR A 182 8.74 6.28 -7.91
N ALA A 183 8.36 7.46 -8.39
CA ALA A 183 9.29 8.55 -8.65
C ALA A 183 9.98 9.04 -7.36
N VAL A 184 9.24 9.18 -6.27
CA VAL A 184 9.78 9.56 -4.95
C VAL A 184 10.80 8.53 -4.47
N LEU A 185 10.43 7.24 -4.50
CA LEU A 185 11.34 6.18 -4.05
C LEU A 185 12.58 6.07 -4.91
N ALA A 186 12.43 6.11 -6.24
CA ALA A 186 13.54 6.01 -7.17
C ALA A 186 14.51 7.18 -7.10
N SER A 187 14.03 8.38 -6.76
CA SER A 187 14.85 9.61 -6.72
C SER A 187 15.55 9.85 -5.38
N LEU A 188 14.96 9.41 -4.27
CA LEU A 188 15.41 9.78 -2.93
C LEU A 188 16.03 8.62 -2.14
N PHE A 189 15.80 7.37 -2.58
CA PHE A 189 16.31 6.18 -1.89
C PHE A 189 17.17 5.33 -2.81
N LYS A 190 18.06 4.55 -2.21
CA LYS A 190 18.96 3.62 -2.90
C LYS A 190 18.64 2.19 -2.50
N SER A 191 19.06 1.23 -3.31
CA SER A 191 19.00 -0.19 -2.95
C SER A 191 19.72 -0.43 -1.61
N GLY A 192 19.05 -1.15 -0.72
CA GLY A 192 19.47 -1.39 0.68
C GLY A 192 18.99 -0.35 1.69
N ASP A 193 18.44 0.78 1.27
CA ASP A 193 17.83 1.75 2.19
C ASP A 193 16.57 1.16 2.83
N LYS A 194 16.22 1.67 4.02
CA LYS A 194 15.07 1.21 4.80
C LYS A 194 14.02 2.31 4.91
N ILE A 195 12.75 1.91 4.71
CA ILE A 195 11.57 2.76 4.89
C ILE A 195 10.68 2.16 5.97
N GLY A 196 10.35 2.95 6.97
CA GLY A 196 9.40 2.59 8.02
C GLY A 196 7.95 2.65 7.51
N THR A 197 7.09 1.79 8.03
CA THR A 197 5.65 1.78 7.72
C THR A 197 4.83 1.20 8.87
N ASN A 198 3.51 1.24 8.74
CA ASN A 198 2.59 0.42 9.53
C ASN A 198 2.83 -1.09 9.28
N LYS A 199 2.33 -1.94 10.19
CA LYS A 199 2.39 -3.41 10.05
C LYS A 199 1.63 -3.93 8.83
N PHE A 200 0.60 -3.21 8.42
CA PHE A 200 -0.17 -3.47 7.21
C PHE A 200 -0.18 -2.22 6.35
N ILE A 201 0.16 -2.36 5.07
CA ILE A 201 0.26 -1.22 4.14
C ILE A 201 -0.29 -1.54 2.76
N TYR A 202 -0.42 -0.51 1.96
CA TYR A 202 -0.75 -0.62 0.55
C TYR A 202 0.25 -1.53 -0.20
N PRO A 203 -0.21 -2.63 -0.83
CA PRO A 203 0.68 -3.58 -1.51
C PRO A 203 1.52 -2.98 -2.64
N GLY A 204 1.03 -1.90 -3.26
CA GLY A 204 1.77 -1.20 -4.31
C GLY A 204 3.09 -0.61 -3.82
N LEU A 205 3.16 -0.11 -2.57
CA LEU A 205 4.44 0.31 -1.98
C LEU A 205 5.43 -0.86 -1.86
N LYS A 206 4.96 -2.02 -1.36
CA LYS A 206 5.80 -3.22 -1.21
C LYS A 206 6.40 -3.65 -2.55
N THR A 207 5.58 -3.63 -3.60
CA THR A 207 6.01 -3.99 -4.95
C THR A 207 7.08 -3.03 -5.48
N ILE A 208 6.87 -1.71 -5.32
CA ILE A 208 7.85 -0.70 -5.74
C ILE A 208 9.14 -0.84 -4.93
N ALA A 209 9.04 -0.95 -3.60
CA ALA A 209 10.20 -1.10 -2.73
C ALA A 209 11.03 -2.33 -3.12
N LYS A 210 10.37 -3.47 -3.36
CA LYS A 210 11.02 -4.70 -3.84
C LYS A 210 11.73 -4.48 -5.19
N MET A 211 11.08 -3.81 -6.14
CA MET A 211 11.64 -3.51 -7.47
C MET A 211 12.91 -2.65 -7.38
N LEU A 212 12.94 -1.73 -6.41
CA LEU A 212 14.07 -0.80 -6.19
C LEU A 212 15.10 -1.32 -5.16
N GLY A 213 14.92 -2.52 -4.61
CA GLY A 213 15.78 -3.08 -3.58
C GLY A 213 15.71 -2.36 -2.23
N ILE A 214 14.61 -1.65 -1.95
CA ILE A 214 14.36 -0.93 -0.70
C ILE A 214 13.70 -1.87 0.31
N GLN A 215 14.14 -1.83 1.56
CA GLN A 215 13.60 -2.64 2.63
C GLN A 215 12.46 -1.91 3.34
N VAL A 216 11.33 -2.60 3.52
CA VAL A 216 10.17 -2.06 4.24
C VAL A 216 10.17 -2.62 5.67
N ILE A 217 10.20 -1.73 6.67
CA ILE A 217 10.35 -2.06 8.09
C ILE A 217 9.05 -1.72 8.82
N PRO A 218 8.37 -2.70 9.45
CA PRO A 218 7.20 -2.41 10.27
C PRO A 218 7.62 -1.73 11.58
N ILE A 219 7.02 -0.59 11.88
CA ILE A 219 7.26 0.15 13.12
C ILE A 219 6.29 -0.34 14.19
N GLU A 220 6.66 -0.18 15.45
CA GLU A 220 5.79 -0.52 16.57
C GLU A 220 4.56 0.37 16.62
N GLU A 221 3.41 -0.27 16.85
CA GLU A 221 2.10 0.37 16.86
C GLU A 221 1.37 0.04 18.16
N GLU A 222 0.69 1.03 18.67
CA GLU A 222 -0.34 0.90 19.69
C GLU A 222 -1.66 1.47 19.14
N ASN A 223 -2.77 0.76 19.34
CA ASN A 223 -4.10 1.13 18.82
C ASN A 223 -4.15 1.43 17.30
N ASN A 224 -3.34 0.73 16.50
CA ASN A 224 -3.14 0.92 15.06
C ASN A 224 -2.45 2.24 14.68
N GLU A 225 -1.85 2.95 15.61
CA GLU A 225 -0.98 4.12 15.35
C GLU A 225 0.48 3.77 15.64
N ILE A 226 1.38 4.29 14.81
CA ILE A 226 2.81 4.22 15.08
C ILE A 226 3.12 5.00 16.36
N THR A 227 3.79 4.36 17.32
CA THR A 227 4.20 5.03 18.56
C THR A 227 5.41 5.93 18.31
N LYS A 228 5.49 7.05 19.06
CA LYS A 228 6.65 7.95 18.98
C LYS A 228 7.95 7.22 19.32
N GLU A 229 7.92 6.40 20.35
CA GLU A 229 9.05 5.59 20.84
C GLU A 229 9.46 4.55 19.77
N GLY A 230 8.50 3.87 19.15
CA GLY A 230 8.75 2.91 18.08
C GLY A 230 9.38 3.58 16.85
N LEU A 231 8.93 4.79 16.51
CA LEU A 231 9.52 5.55 15.40
C LEU A 231 10.95 6.01 15.73
N ILE A 232 11.20 6.52 16.94
CA ILE A 232 12.56 6.87 17.40
C ILE A 232 13.47 5.64 17.40
N TYR A 233 12.97 4.50 17.88
CA TYR A 233 13.72 3.23 17.85
C TYR A 233 14.08 2.85 16.40
N ALA A 234 13.14 2.93 15.47
CA ALA A 234 13.38 2.63 14.07
C ALA A 234 14.42 3.56 13.43
N CYS A 235 14.40 4.85 13.75
CA CYS A 235 15.42 5.80 13.29
C CYS A 235 16.81 5.44 13.82
N LYS A 236 16.94 5.16 15.13
CA LYS A 236 18.24 4.90 15.78
C LYS A 236 18.81 3.54 15.45
N ASN A 237 18.00 2.48 15.51
CA ASN A 237 18.46 1.10 15.47
C ASN A 237 18.30 0.48 14.08
N GLU A 238 17.17 0.68 13.42
CA GLU A 238 16.97 0.19 12.05
C GLU A 238 17.55 1.13 11.00
N LYS A 239 17.84 2.39 11.38
CA LYS A 239 18.38 3.43 10.49
C LYS A 239 17.49 3.65 9.26
N ILE A 240 16.18 3.73 9.49
CA ILE A 240 15.24 4.09 8.43
C ILE A 240 15.56 5.49 7.90
N LYS A 241 15.45 5.69 6.60
CA LYS A 241 15.65 6.99 5.94
C LYS A 241 14.34 7.67 5.58
N GLY A 242 13.25 6.93 5.58
CA GLY A 242 11.93 7.45 5.29
C GLY A 242 10.84 6.71 6.03
N LEU A 243 9.66 7.31 6.00
CA LEU A 243 8.42 6.80 6.57
C LEU A 243 7.32 6.94 5.51
N TYR A 244 6.61 5.85 5.18
CA TYR A 244 5.43 5.91 4.30
C TYR A 244 4.17 5.64 5.10
N LEU A 245 3.16 6.51 4.92
CA LEU A 245 1.90 6.44 5.62
C LEU A 245 0.71 6.78 4.70
N ILE A 246 -0.45 6.17 4.98
CA ILE A 246 -1.76 6.60 4.51
C ILE A 246 -2.52 7.09 5.76
N PRO A 247 -2.44 8.39 6.11
CA PRO A 247 -2.89 8.88 7.41
C PRO A 247 -4.40 8.88 7.61
N ASP A 248 -5.18 8.92 6.52
CA ASP A 248 -6.64 8.90 6.55
C ASP A 248 -7.16 7.63 5.91
N TYR A 249 -8.01 6.88 6.66
CA TYR A 249 -8.53 5.59 6.24
C TYR A 249 -7.40 4.69 5.72
N SER A 250 -6.43 4.40 6.60
CA SER A 250 -5.25 3.57 6.30
C SER A 250 -5.65 2.26 5.62
N ASN A 251 -5.00 1.94 4.52
CA ASN A 251 -5.28 0.74 3.75
C ASN A 251 -4.34 -0.40 4.17
N PRO A 252 -4.83 -1.50 4.79
CA PRO A 252 -6.23 -1.94 4.83
C PRO A 252 -6.97 -1.68 6.15
N THR A 253 -6.31 -1.20 7.19
CA THR A 253 -6.79 -1.20 8.59
C THR A 253 -7.90 -0.19 8.87
N THR A 254 -8.22 0.69 7.92
CA THR A 254 -9.27 1.72 8.02
C THR A 254 -9.00 2.84 9.02
N HIS A 255 -7.94 2.72 9.82
CA HIS A 255 -7.61 3.69 10.86
C HIS A 255 -7.25 5.05 10.27
N SER A 256 -7.56 6.12 11.00
CA SER A 256 -7.08 7.48 10.71
C SER A 256 -6.20 7.95 11.86
N ILE A 257 -4.96 8.36 11.54
CA ILE A 257 -4.00 8.82 12.54
C ILE A 257 -4.54 10.04 13.26
N SER A 258 -4.49 10.03 14.59
CA SER A 258 -4.90 11.15 15.45
C SER A 258 -4.04 12.40 15.22
N ASP A 259 -4.55 13.58 15.57
CA ASP A 259 -3.79 14.83 15.47
C ASP A 259 -2.50 14.76 16.31
N LYS A 260 -2.56 14.13 17.49
CA LYS A 260 -1.38 13.89 18.34
C LYS A 260 -0.37 12.99 17.60
N GLY A 261 -0.80 11.87 17.01
CA GLY A 261 0.08 10.96 16.26
C GLY A 261 0.77 11.66 15.07
N ARG A 262 0.02 12.54 14.35
CA ARG A 262 0.60 13.34 13.25
C ARG A 262 1.67 14.33 13.74
N ARG A 263 1.46 14.99 14.88
CA ARG A 263 2.46 15.89 15.50
C ARG A 263 3.68 15.11 15.98
N ASP A 264 3.48 13.98 16.65
CA ASP A 264 4.57 13.11 17.12
C ASP A 264 5.44 12.64 15.95
N ILE A 265 4.82 12.21 14.85
CA ILE A 265 5.53 11.83 13.61
C ILE A 265 6.32 13.01 13.04
N ALA A 266 5.70 14.19 12.94
CA ALA A 266 6.33 15.40 12.44
C ALA A 266 7.55 15.84 13.28
N GLU A 267 7.43 15.75 14.60
CA GLU A 267 8.52 16.07 15.55
C GLU A 267 9.72 15.13 15.35
N VAL A 268 9.44 13.81 15.25
CA VAL A 268 10.51 12.82 15.01
C VAL A 268 11.11 13.01 13.62
N ALA A 269 10.30 13.29 12.59
CA ALA A 269 10.79 13.53 11.25
C ALA A 269 11.78 14.71 11.20
N LYS A 270 11.46 15.81 11.88
CA LYS A 270 12.37 16.97 11.99
C LYS A 270 13.64 16.63 12.77
N SER A 271 13.53 15.85 13.86
CA SER A 271 14.66 15.54 14.74
C SER A 271 15.68 14.61 14.11
N PHE A 272 15.25 13.74 13.19
CA PHE A 272 16.08 12.73 12.55
C PHE A 272 16.30 12.97 11.05
N ASP A 273 15.87 14.12 10.52
CA ASP A 273 15.90 14.41 9.07
C ASP A 273 15.26 13.27 8.24
N LEU A 274 14.13 12.74 8.75
CA LEU A 274 13.42 11.62 8.15
C LEU A 274 12.50 12.11 7.03
N ILE A 275 12.56 11.47 5.87
CA ILE A 275 11.67 11.75 4.74
C ILE A 275 10.31 11.10 5.01
N VAL A 276 9.25 11.89 5.13
CA VAL A 276 7.87 11.40 5.26
C VAL A 276 7.19 11.40 3.89
N ILE A 277 6.67 10.25 3.47
CA ILE A 277 5.84 10.10 2.27
C ILE A 277 4.40 9.96 2.74
N GLU A 278 3.65 11.02 2.63
CA GLU A 278 2.25 11.10 3.05
C GLU A 278 1.33 10.85 1.85
N ASP A 279 0.74 9.65 1.79
CA ASP A 279 -0.22 9.27 0.74
C ASP A 279 -1.64 9.63 1.16
N ALA A 280 -2.13 10.76 0.66
CA ALA A 280 -3.43 11.33 0.98
C ALA A 280 -4.56 10.86 0.05
N ILE A 281 -4.47 9.64 -0.48
CA ILE A 281 -5.41 9.10 -1.47
C ILE A 281 -6.86 9.04 -0.98
N ASN A 282 -7.10 8.91 0.33
CA ASN A 282 -8.43 8.79 0.93
C ASN A 282 -8.90 10.08 1.62
N SER A 283 -8.04 11.08 1.82
CA SER A 283 -8.32 12.25 2.65
C SER A 283 -9.54 13.05 2.19
N MET A 284 -9.77 13.15 0.86
CA MET A 284 -10.91 13.86 0.30
C MET A 284 -12.27 13.21 0.64
N LEU A 285 -12.27 11.91 0.99
CA LEU A 285 -13.49 11.16 1.32
C LEU A 285 -13.94 11.35 2.78
N LYS A 286 -13.05 11.85 3.67
CA LYS A 286 -13.44 12.16 5.05
C LYS A 286 -14.41 13.34 5.11
N ASN A 287 -15.34 13.29 6.06
CA ASN A 287 -16.23 14.42 6.33
C ASN A 287 -15.50 15.51 7.12
N GLU A 288 -14.86 15.13 8.20
CA GLU A 288 -14.01 16.03 8.99
C GLU A 288 -12.56 15.86 8.52
N LYS A 289 -12.04 16.90 7.89
CA LYS A 289 -10.69 16.90 7.35
C LYS A 289 -9.66 17.00 8.46
N SER A 290 -8.74 16.05 8.48
CA SER A 290 -7.58 16.10 9.36
C SER A 290 -6.54 17.11 8.86
N ILE A 291 -5.70 17.62 9.76
CA ILE A 291 -4.52 18.41 9.38
C ILE A 291 -3.43 17.42 8.91
N PRO A 292 -2.89 17.56 7.68
CA PRO A 292 -1.84 16.69 7.18
C PRO A 292 -0.55 16.75 8.01
N ILE A 293 0.23 15.67 8.00
CA ILE A 293 1.59 15.64 8.59
C ILE A 293 2.47 16.70 7.90
N ALA A 294 2.27 16.87 6.59
CA ALA A 294 2.94 17.89 5.80
C ALA A 294 2.74 19.32 6.35
N GLU A 295 1.63 19.62 7.01
CA GLU A 295 1.41 20.95 7.60
C GLU A 295 2.30 21.17 8.84
N TYR A 296 2.62 20.11 9.57
CA TYR A 296 3.51 20.17 10.74
C TYR A 296 4.99 20.04 10.37
N ALA A 297 5.35 19.40 9.26
CA ALA A 297 6.74 19.14 8.86
C ALA A 297 6.93 19.28 7.33
N LYS A 298 6.66 20.48 6.78
CA LYS A 298 6.68 20.75 5.33
C LYS A 298 8.02 20.39 4.66
N GLU A 299 9.13 20.68 5.34
CA GLU A 299 10.45 20.44 4.78
C GLU A 299 10.84 18.96 4.72
N ASN A 300 10.20 18.13 5.55
CA ASN A 300 10.48 16.69 5.63
C ASN A 300 9.44 15.85 4.87
N THR A 301 8.30 16.44 4.46
CA THR A 301 7.16 15.66 3.96
C THR A 301 6.96 15.86 2.46
N ILE A 302 6.77 14.74 1.77
CA ILE A 302 6.30 14.67 0.40
C ILE A 302 4.84 14.23 0.46
N TYR A 303 3.94 15.14 0.11
CA TYR A 303 2.50 14.92 0.15
C TYR A 303 2.01 14.52 -1.23
N ILE A 304 1.41 13.33 -1.35
CA ILE A 304 0.89 12.80 -2.62
C ILE A 304 -0.63 12.71 -2.53
N SER A 305 -1.34 13.43 -3.37
CA SER A 305 -2.80 13.44 -3.40
C SER A 305 -3.34 13.03 -4.76
N SER A 306 -3.97 11.86 -4.80
CA SER A 306 -4.47 11.25 -6.04
C SER A 306 -5.95 11.55 -6.27
N LEU A 307 -6.33 11.82 -7.52
CA LEU A 307 -7.72 11.99 -7.94
C LEU A 307 -8.47 10.66 -8.10
N SER A 308 -7.76 9.52 -8.05
CA SER A 308 -8.29 8.21 -8.45
C SER A 308 -9.47 7.71 -7.62
N LYS A 309 -9.55 8.03 -6.32
CA LYS A 309 -10.64 7.56 -5.44
C LYS A 309 -11.76 8.58 -5.30
N THR A 310 -11.46 9.84 -5.54
CA THR A 310 -12.42 10.94 -5.43
C THR A 310 -13.13 11.20 -6.74
N ILE A 311 -12.39 11.41 -7.84
CA ILE A 311 -12.96 11.75 -9.14
C ILE A 311 -13.10 10.48 -10.00
N ALA A 312 -12.00 10.01 -10.58
CA ALA A 312 -12.00 8.78 -11.38
C ALA A 312 -10.59 8.19 -11.52
N PRO A 313 -10.45 6.85 -11.44
CA PRO A 313 -9.15 6.20 -11.61
C PRO A 313 -8.59 6.33 -13.04
N GLY A 314 -9.46 6.47 -14.05
CA GLY A 314 -9.07 6.63 -15.46
C GLY A 314 -8.36 7.94 -15.78
N LEU A 315 -8.50 8.97 -14.95
CA LEU A 315 -7.77 10.24 -15.11
C LEU A 315 -6.25 10.06 -14.97
N ARG A 316 -5.81 9.03 -14.25
CA ARG A 316 -4.39 8.79 -14.00
C ARG A 316 -3.63 10.06 -13.61
N LEU A 317 -4.15 10.82 -12.64
CA LEU A 317 -3.57 12.08 -12.20
C LEU A 317 -3.43 12.11 -10.67
N SER A 318 -2.28 12.56 -10.21
CA SER A 318 -2.02 12.91 -8.80
C SER A 318 -1.17 14.17 -8.75
N TYR A 319 -1.38 14.94 -7.70
CA TYR A 319 -0.55 16.09 -7.36
C TYR A 319 0.43 15.70 -6.27
N ILE A 320 1.65 16.21 -6.37
CA ILE A 320 2.71 16.03 -5.36
C ILE A 320 3.13 17.42 -4.89
N TYR A 321 3.14 17.63 -3.58
CA TYR A 321 3.76 18.77 -2.93
C TYR A 321 4.99 18.29 -2.17
N SER A 322 6.12 18.98 -2.36
CA SER A 322 7.37 18.67 -1.66
C SER A 322 8.13 19.94 -1.29
N SER A 323 9.07 19.83 -0.37
CA SER A 323 10.00 20.94 -0.17
C SER A 323 10.93 21.11 -1.38
N ARG A 324 11.53 22.30 -1.49
CA ARG A 324 12.49 22.62 -2.55
C ARG A 324 13.69 21.64 -2.58
N ALA A 325 14.07 21.10 -1.43
CA ALA A 325 15.17 20.15 -1.32
C ALA A 325 14.94 18.85 -2.12
N TYR A 326 13.69 18.43 -2.30
CA TYR A 326 13.32 17.20 -2.99
C TYR A 326 12.75 17.43 -4.39
N TYR A 327 12.25 18.63 -4.67
CA TYR A 327 11.49 18.97 -5.88
C TYR A 327 12.21 18.55 -7.18
N GLU A 328 13.46 19.04 -7.39
CA GLU A 328 14.20 18.78 -8.64
C GLU A 328 14.51 17.29 -8.84
N LYS A 329 14.78 16.56 -7.76
CA LYS A 329 15.04 15.11 -7.84
C LYS A 329 13.79 14.35 -8.26
N ILE A 330 12.64 14.69 -7.65
CA ILE A 330 11.36 14.05 -7.97
C ILE A 330 10.92 14.42 -9.38
N LYS A 331 11.06 15.68 -9.79
CA LYS A 331 10.76 16.17 -11.15
C LYS A 331 11.57 15.40 -12.20
N THR A 332 12.86 15.25 -11.99
CA THR A 332 13.74 14.48 -12.87
C THR A 332 13.31 13.01 -12.96
N ALA A 333 12.95 12.38 -11.84
CA ALA A 333 12.48 10.99 -11.84
C ALA A 333 11.15 10.83 -12.58
N LEU A 334 10.17 11.71 -12.36
CA LEU A 334 8.90 11.72 -13.08
C LEU A 334 9.13 11.84 -14.60
N TYR A 335 10.00 12.77 -15.02
CA TYR A 335 10.35 12.94 -16.43
C TYR A 335 10.93 11.65 -17.02
N ASN A 336 11.88 11.00 -16.33
CA ASN A 336 12.52 9.78 -16.84
C ASN A 336 11.60 8.56 -16.84
N ILE A 337 10.55 8.52 -15.98
CA ILE A 337 9.62 7.41 -15.92
C ILE A 337 8.55 7.49 -17.02
N ASN A 338 7.99 8.68 -17.25
CA ASN A 338 6.85 8.84 -18.19
C ASN A 338 6.81 10.17 -18.94
N ILE A 339 7.92 10.94 -18.96
CA ILE A 339 8.04 12.27 -19.59
C ILE A 339 7.06 13.27 -18.97
N ALA A 340 5.76 13.13 -19.25
CA ALA A 340 4.70 13.98 -18.72
C ALA A 340 3.39 13.21 -18.57
N VAL A 341 2.48 13.76 -17.78
CA VAL A 341 1.08 13.31 -17.74
C VAL A 341 0.33 13.84 -18.96
N SER A 342 -0.74 13.16 -19.38
CA SER A 342 -1.54 13.57 -20.54
C SER A 342 -2.12 14.98 -20.35
N PRO A 343 -1.80 15.97 -21.22
CA PRO A 343 -2.33 17.32 -21.11
C PRO A 343 -3.85 17.36 -21.18
N LEU A 344 -4.46 16.50 -22.00
CA LEU A 344 -5.91 16.37 -22.14
C LEU A 344 -6.58 15.98 -20.81
N LEU A 345 -6.00 15.02 -20.08
CA LEU A 345 -6.54 14.56 -18.80
C LEU A 345 -6.28 15.58 -17.68
N VAL A 346 -5.16 16.30 -17.73
CA VAL A 346 -4.87 17.39 -16.80
C VAL A 346 -5.86 18.54 -16.98
N GLU A 347 -6.12 18.95 -18.23
CA GLU A 347 -7.10 20.01 -18.54
C GLU A 347 -8.50 19.62 -18.06
N MET A 348 -8.96 18.41 -18.39
CA MET A 348 -10.26 17.91 -17.95
C MET A 348 -10.38 17.89 -16.43
N ALA A 349 -9.37 17.36 -15.72
CA ALA A 349 -9.36 17.34 -14.27
C ALA A 349 -9.38 18.75 -13.67
N SER A 350 -8.62 19.67 -14.26
CA SER A 350 -8.55 21.07 -13.81
C SER A 350 -9.89 21.79 -13.97
N ARG A 351 -10.59 21.58 -15.07
CA ARG A 351 -11.95 22.14 -15.26
C ARG A 351 -12.93 21.59 -14.23
N ILE A 352 -12.92 20.29 -13.98
CA ILE A 352 -13.76 19.67 -12.96
C ILE A 352 -13.48 20.26 -11.58
N ILE A 353 -12.20 20.35 -11.18
CA ILE A 353 -11.80 20.87 -9.87
C ILE A 353 -12.21 22.34 -9.69
N ASN A 354 -12.20 23.11 -10.77
CA ASN A 354 -12.59 24.52 -10.73
C ASN A 354 -14.09 24.76 -10.96
N SER A 355 -14.87 23.71 -11.16
CA SER A 355 -16.33 23.77 -11.31
C SER A 355 -17.08 23.41 -10.03
N ARG A 356 -18.40 23.59 -10.02
CA ARG A 356 -19.32 23.10 -8.98
C ARG A 356 -19.56 21.59 -9.08
N ASP A 357 -19.16 20.96 -10.17
CA ASP A 357 -19.37 19.51 -10.36
C ASP A 357 -18.45 18.67 -9.50
N LEU A 358 -17.30 19.21 -9.04
CA LEU A 358 -16.45 18.53 -8.06
C LEU A 358 -17.22 18.19 -6.77
N GLU A 359 -17.96 19.14 -6.22
CA GLU A 359 -18.76 18.91 -5.00
C GLU A 359 -19.84 17.86 -5.23
N LYS A 360 -20.49 17.87 -6.41
CA LYS A 360 -21.47 16.85 -6.79
C LYS A 360 -20.83 15.46 -6.86
N ILE A 361 -19.66 15.33 -7.49
CA ILE A 361 -18.92 14.07 -7.60
C ILE A 361 -18.57 13.55 -6.18
N ILE A 362 -18.02 14.39 -5.33
CA ILE A 362 -17.68 14.03 -3.94
C ILE A 362 -18.93 13.59 -3.17
N SER A 363 -20.03 14.33 -3.31
CA SER A 363 -21.28 14.00 -2.63
C SER A 363 -21.85 12.65 -3.07
N ILE A 364 -21.83 12.36 -4.37
CA ILE A 364 -22.23 11.05 -4.91
C ILE A 364 -21.39 9.93 -4.31
N ARG A 365 -20.05 10.10 -4.26
CA ARG A 365 -19.13 9.12 -3.68
C ARG A 365 -19.44 8.86 -2.21
N LYS A 366 -19.53 9.93 -1.41
CA LYS A 366 -19.80 9.82 0.03
C LYS A 366 -21.15 9.18 0.31
N LYS A 367 -22.17 9.54 -0.44
CA LYS A 367 -23.52 8.93 -0.33
C LYS A 367 -23.46 7.43 -0.61
N GLN A 368 -22.85 7.00 -1.70
CA GLN A 368 -22.71 5.60 -2.05
C GLN A 368 -21.98 4.81 -0.96
N ILE A 369 -20.84 5.33 -0.48
CA ILE A 369 -20.07 4.70 0.60
C ILE A 369 -20.96 4.52 1.82
N LYS A 370 -21.68 5.57 2.24
CA LYS A 370 -22.57 5.53 3.40
C LYS A 370 -23.72 4.51 3.23
N ASP A 371 -24.37 4.51 2.07
CA ASP A 371 -25.50 3.60 1.81
C ASP A 371 -25.04 2.14 1.81
N ARG A 372 -23.89 1.83 1.23
CA ARG A 372 -23.32 0.47 1.23
C ARG A 372 -22.79 0.05 2.60
N ASN A 373 -22.25 0.96 3.39
CA ASN A 373 -21.87 0.66 4.77
C ASN A 373 -23.09 0.34 5.65
N LYS A 374 -24.26 0.93 5.39
CA LYS A 374 -25.50 0.52 6.05
C LYS A 374 -25.89 -0.91 5.68
N ILE A 375 -25.78 -1.28 4.39
CA ILE A 375 -26.00 -2.67 3.96
C ILE A 375 -25.00 -3.62 4.65
N PHE A 376 -23.72 -3.24 4.68
CA PHE A 376 -22.67 -4.00 5.35
C PHE A 376 -23.02 -4.25 6.83
N ASN A 377 -23.35 -3.20 7.57
CA ASN A 377 -23.67 -3.27 9.00
C ASN A 377 -24.93 -4.10 9.27
N LYS A 378 -25.93 -4.07 8.39
CA LYS A 378 -27.15 -4.90 8.51
C LYS A 378 -26.87 -6.40 8.62
N TYR A 379 -25.81 -6.89 7.99
CA TYR A 379 -25.48 -8.32 7.91
C TYR A 379 -24.28 -8.75 8.74
N LEU A 380 -23.34 -7.85 9.01
CA LEU A 380 -22.04 -8.18 9.60
C LEU A 380 -21.74 -7.39 10.89
N SER A 381 -22.72 -6.74 11.51
CA SER A 381 -22.55 -6.02 12.78
C SER A 381 -22.10 -6.89 13.94
N ASP A 382 -22.46 -8.18 13.91
CA ASP A 382 -22.15 -9.13 15.00
C ASP A 382 -20.70 -9.64 14.95
N TYR A 383 -19.98 -9.31 13.88
CA TYR A 383 -18.59 -9.67 13.70
C TYR A 383 -17.66 -8.50 14.07
N LYS A 384 -16.42 -8.83 14.42
CA LYS A 384 -15.41 -7.80 14.70
C LYS A 384 -14.95 -7.14 13.41
N VAL A 385 -15.47 -5.94 13.15
CA VAL A 385 -15.20 -5.15 11.94
C VAL A 385 -14.62 -3.80 12.33
N LEU A 386 -13.54 -3.40 11.65
CA LEU A 386 -12.98 -2.05 11.78
C LEU A 386 -13.39 -1.18 10.58
N GLY A 387 -13.46 0.12 10.81
CA GLY A 387 -13.79 1.15 9.84
C GLY A 387 -15.09 1.88 10.15
N GLU A 388 -15.10 3.16 9.78
CA GLU A 388 -16.24 4.06 9.93
C GLU A 388 -17.24 3.91 8.76
N GLU A 389 -18.45 4.44 8.91
CA GLU A 389 -19.46 4.43 7.83
C GLU A 389 -19.05 5.21 6.58
N GLN A 390 -18.09 6.12 6.69
CA GLN A 390 -17.58 6.88 5.55
C GLN A 390 -16.34 6.25 4.90
N CYS A 391 -15.79 5.17 5.48
CA CYS A 391 -14.63 4.50 4.92
C CYS A 391 -15.00 3.71 3.65
N PRO A 392 -14.25 3.82 2.55
CA PRO A 392 -14.54 3.12 1.29
C PRO A 392 -14.28 1.61 1.33
N PHE A 393 -13.83 1.09 2.45
CA PHE A 393 -13.60 -0.33 2.70
C PHE A 393 -13.73 -0.66 4.19
N ARG A 394 -13.90 -1.93 4.49
CA ARG A 394 -13.99 -2.47 5.85
C ARG A 394 -12.90 -3.51 6.06
N TRP A 395 -12.43 -3.62 7.30
CA TRP A 395 -11.48 -4.61 7.74
C TRP A 395 -12.18 -5.60 8.67
N LEU A 396 -12.53 -6.77 8.12
CA LEU A 396 -13.22 -7.84 8.84
C LEU A 396 -12.19 -8.76 9.49
N ILE A 397 -12.20 -8.84 10.81
CA ILE A 397 -11.41 -9.80 11.58
C ILE A 397 -12.12 -11.14 11.53
N LEU A 398 -11.41 -12.16 11.06
CA LEU A 398 -11.97 -13.49 10.88
C LEU A 398 -11.92 -14.30 12.18
N PRO A 399 -12.84 -15.25 12.37
CA PRO A 399 -12.75 -16.29 13.42
C PRO A 399 -11.46 -17.10 13.29
N GLU A 400 -11.01 -17.74 14.39
CA GLU A 400 -9.72 -18.44 14.46
C GLU A 400 -9.58 -19.62 13.49
N TYR A 401 -10.68 -20.21 13.07
CA TYR A 401 -10.70 -21.32 12.09
C TYR A 401 -10.40 -20.87 10.65
N PHE A 402 -10.40 -19.57 10.36
CA PHE A 402 -9.97 -19.05 9.06
C PHE A 402 -8.60 -18.36 9.15
N THR A 403 -7.75 -18.61 8.16
CA THR A 403 -6.69 -17.67 7.79
C THR A 403 -7.24 -16.67 6.77
N GLY A 404 -6.61 -15.50 6.64
CA GLY A 404 -6.99 -14.54 5.61
C GLY A 404 -6.99 -15.17 4.21
N LYS A 405 -5.93 -15.93 3.89
CA LYS A 405 -5.75 -16.60 2.61
C LYS A 405 -6.81 -17.68 2.35
N SER A 406 -7.13 -18.52 3.34
CA SER A 406 -8.18 -19.55 3.18
C SER A 406 -9.55 -18.92 2.92
N PHE A 407 -9.89 -17.86 3.66
CA PHE A 407 -11.14 -17.13 3.46
C PHE A 407 -11.22 -16.46 2.09
N GLU A 408 -10.13 -15.80 1.62
CA GLU A 408 -10.07 -15.20 0.28
C GLU A 408 -10.32 -16.24 -0.82
N LEU A 409 -9.73 -17.43 -0.70
CA LEU A 409 -9.90 -18.53 -1.66
C LEU A 409 -11.34 -19.07 -1.64
N CYS A 410 -11.92 -19.29 -0.45
CA CYS A 410 -13.30 -19.70 -0.30
C CYS A 410 -14.27 -18.68 -0.90
N ALA A 411 -14.13 -17.40 -0.52
CA ALA A 411 -14.97 -16.35 -1.05
C ALA A 411 -14.94 -16.30 -2.58
N LYS A 412 -13.74 -16.46 -3.19
CA LYS A 412 -13.58 -16.51 -4.65
C LYS A 412 -14.32 -17.71 -5.27
N LYS A 413 -14.29 -18.90 -4.67
CA LYS A 413 -15.05 -20.08 -5.13
C LYS A 413 -16.56 -19.82 -5.13
N PHE A 414 -17.06 -19.07 -4.14
CA PHE A 414 -18.47 -18.68 -4.04
C PHE A 414 -18.83 -17.40 -4.80
N GLY A 415 -17.92 -16.89 -5.64
CA GLY A 415 -18.18 -15.78 -6.55
C GLY A 415 -18.00 -14.40 -5.93
N VAL A 416 -17.24 -14.26 -4.84
CA VAL A 416 -16.90 -12.97 -4.21
C VAL A 416 -15.39 -12.82 -4.09
N LYS A 417 -14.86 -11.70 -4.54
CA LYS A 417 -13.43 -11.38 -4.40
C LYS A 417 -13.23 -10.42 -3.24
N VAL A 418 -12.39 -10.80 -2.28
CA VAL A 418 -11.91 -9.97 -1.17
C VAL A 418 -10.39 -10.06 -1.11
N TYR A 419 -9.73 -9.25 -0.31
CA TYR A 419 -8.27 -9.31 -0.15
C TYR A 419 -7.87 -9.62 1.28
N SER A 420 -7.06 -10.67 1.42
CA SER A 420 -6.58 -11.17 2.70
C SER A 420 -5.48 -10.29 3.32
N SER A 421 -5.35 -10.38 4.65
CA SER A 421 -4.36 -9.63 5.45
C SER A 421 -2.92 -9.84 4.99
N GLU A 422 -2.59 -11.05 4.52
CA GLU A 422 -1.26 -11.43 4.06
C GLU A 422 -0.77 -10.55 2.90
N ARG A 423 -1.68 -10.09 2.03
CA ARG A 423 -1.33 -9.19 0.92
C ARG A 423 -0.78 -7.84 1.38
N PHE A 424 -1.22 -7.38 2.55
CA PHE A 424 -0.90 -6.07 3.11
C PHE A 424 0.23 -6.11 4.15
N ALA A 425 0.50 -7.28 4.71
CA ALA A 425 1.43 -7.45 5.82
C ALA A 425 2.86 -7.08 5.46
N VAL A 426 3.58 -6.53 6.43
CA VAL A 426 5.00 -6.19 6.37
C VAL A 426 5.74 -6.99 7.44
N GLY A 427 6.85 -7.61 7.06
CA GLY A 427 7.64 -8.45 7.96
C GLY A 427 7.05 -9.84 8.15
N GLY A 428 7.67 -10.63 9.05
CA GLY A 428 7.33 -12.04 9.30
C GLY A 428 6.62 -12.29 10.64
N ARG A 429 5.96 -11.28 11.25
CA ARG A 429 5.29 -11.45 12.55
C ARG A 429 3.94 -12.19 12.39
N LYS A 430 3.42 -12.73 13.51
CA LYS A 430 2.09 -13.36 13.55
C LYS A 430 1.04 -12.42 12.96
N LEU A 431 0.38 -12.87 11.92
CA LEU A 431 -0.63 -12.11 11.21
C LEU A 431 -1.97 -12.15 11.96
N ILE A 432 -2.75 -11.10 11.79
CA ILE A 432 -4.17 -11.09 12.17
C ILE A 432 -4.93 -11.75 11.02
N ASN A 433 -5.74 -12.75 11.34
CA ASN A 433 -6.64 -13.35 10.37
C ASN A 433 -7.74 -12.34 10.01
N ALA A 434 -7.64 -11.72 8.86
CA ALA A 434 -8.56 -10.68 8.44
C ALA A 434 -8.63 -10.56 6.91
N VAL A 435 -9.70 -9.95 6.44
CA VAL A 435 -9.87 -9.59 5.03
C VAL A 435 -10.35 -8.16 4.88
N ARG A 436 -9.88 -7.49 3.83
CA ARG A 436 -10.39 -6.19 3.40
C ARG A 436 -11.53 -6.37 2.42
N ILE A 437 -12.66 -5.73 2.71
CA ILE A 437 -13.86 -5.70 1.89
C ILE A 437 -14.06 -4.28 1.39
N ALA A 438 -13.90 -4.06 0.08
CA ALA A 438 -14.17 -2.77 -0.55
C ALA A 438 -15.68 -2.59 -0.72
N VAL A 439 -16.22 -1.49 -0.19
CA VAL A 439 -17.67 -1.21 -0.31
C VAL A 439 -18.03 -0.51 -1.63
N THR A 440 -17.03 -0.03 -2.38
CA THR A 440 -17.26 0.82 -3.56
C THR A 440 -17.30 0.07 -4.88
N SER A 441 -16.87 -1.19 -4.95
CA SER A 441 -16.48 -1.84 -6.22
C SER A 441 -17.58 -2.64 -6.91
N ALA A 442 -18.58 -3.12 -6.16
CA ALA A 442 -19.73 -3.80 -6.74
C ALA A 442 -20.50 -2.89 -7.71
N LYS A 443 -21.08 -3.45 -8.76
CA LYS A 443 -21.77 -2.69 -9.82
C LYS A 443 -23.04 -1.99 -9.35
N SER A 444 -23.74 -2.58 -8.35
CA SER A 444 -24.95 -2.02 -7.75
C SER A 444 -25.04 -2.32 -6.26
N ASN A 445 -26.02 -1.73 -5.57
CA ASN A 445 -26.30 -2.03 -4.16
C ASN A 445 -26.82 -3.46 -3.97
N GLU A 446 -27.59 -3.96 -4.92
CA GLU A 446 -28.12 -5.34 -4.93
C GLU A 446 -26.99 -6.36 -5.09
N GLU A 447 -26.05 -6.10 -6.00
CA GLU A 447 -24.85 -6.94 -6.17
C GLU A 447 -23.98 -6.90 -4.91
N PHE A 448 -23.80 -5.72 -4.30
CA PHE A 448 -23.07 -5.57 -3.04
C PHE A 448 -23.75 -6.36 -1.91
N GLU A 449 -25.07 -6.22 -1.75
CA GLU A 449 -25.84 -6.96 -0.74
C GLU A 449 -25.74 -8.48 -0.95
N LYS A 450 -25.81 -8.95 -2.21
CA LYS A 450 -25.59 -10.35 -2.55
C LYS A 450 -24.21 -10.83 -2.10
N GLY A 451 -23.15 -10.04 -2.37
CA GLY A 451 -21.78 -10.36 -1.96
C GLY A 451 -21.65 -10.45 -0.43
N ILE A 452 -22.26 -9.50 0.30
CA ILE A 452 -22.24 -9.50 1.77
C ILE A 452 -22.98 -10.72 2.35
N LYS A 453 -24.11 -11.13 1.77
CA LYS A 453 -24.83 -12.35 2.18
C LYS A 453 -23.97 -13.60 1.98
N ILE A 454 -23.23 -13.71 0.87
CA ILE A 454 -22.29 -14.81 0.64
C ILE A 454 -21.20 -14.82 1.72
N ILE A 455 -20.60 -13.66 2.02
CA ILE A 455 -19.59 -13.54 3.08
C ILE A 455 -20.15 -13.97 4.42
N LYS A 456 -21.37 -13.54 4.78
CA LYS A 456 -22.05 -13.94 6.02
C LYS A 456 -22.23 -15.45 6.09
N ASN A 457 -22.75 -16.07 5.04
CA ASN A 457 -22.95 -17.51 4.98
C ASN A 457 -21.64 -18.29 5.16
N LEU A 458 -20.53 -17.81 4.59
CA LEU A 458 -19.20 -18.42 4.78
C LEU A 458 -18.73 -18.34 6.24
N LEU A 459 -19.08 -17.29 6.95
CA LEU A 459 -18.72 -17.12 8.37
C LEU A 459 -19.59 -17.97 9.30
N GLU A 460 -20.83 -18.32 8.89
CA GLU A 460 -21.78 -19.09 9.69
C GLU A 460 -21.68 -20.61 9.48
N ASN A 461 -21.30 -21.07 8.28
CA ASN A 461 -21.34 -22.48 7.87
C ASN A 461 -19.92 -23.06 7.70
N ASN A 462 -19.26 -23.33 8.83
CA ASN A 462 -17.88 -23.81 8.83
C ASN A 462 -17.73 -25.28 8.32
N ASP A 463 -18.73 -26.13 8.55
CA ASP A 463 -18.65 -27.58 8.32
C ASP A 463 -18.60 -27.96 6.82
N GLU A 464 -19.10 -27.11 5.92
CA GLU A 464 -19.04 -27.36 4.46
C GLU A 464 -17.68 -26.97 3.86
N ILE A 465 -16.85 -26.22 4.59
CA ILE A 465 -15.60 -25.61 4.08
C ILE A 465 -14.42 -26.58 4.21
N ASP A 466 -14.37 -27.40 5.27
CA ASP A 466 -13.33 -28.41 5.49
C ASP A 466 -13.29 -29.49 4.40
N THR A 467 -14.41 -29.68 3.67
CA THR A 467 -14.47 -30.58 2.51
C THR A 467 -14.02 -29.93 1.19
N LEU A 468 -13.81 -28.60 1.18
CA LEU A 468 -13.49 -27.80 -0.02
C LEU A 468 -12.07 -27.24 -0.06
N LEU A 469 -11.34 -27.24 1.06
CA LEU A 469 -9.93 -26.85 1.20
C LEU A 469 -9.01 -28.06 1.13
#